data_5e99cc50a52233a3bc30e2d51f716797
#
_entry.id   5e99cc50a52233a3bc30e2d51f716797
#
_cell.length_a   1.000
_cell.length_b   1.000
_cell.length_c   1.000
_cell.angle_alpha   90.00
_cell.angle_beta   90.00
_cell.angle_gamma   90.00
#
_symmetry.space_group_name_H-M   'P 1'
#
loop_
_entity.id
_entity.type
_entity.pdbx_description
1 polymer ?
#
loop_
_entity_poly.entity_id
_entity_poly.type
_entity_poly.pdbx_seq_one_letter_code
_entity_poly.pdbx_strand_id
1 'polypeptide(L)'
;MAYFGLVTAIDNVRKDPNSDRLYLAECFNEGVIVGPDMATGDKVLYLPTDGKIERWFGNALALFRKNEDGTPQGGYIEDNAHIKAIKLRGNQSSGVVIKYDRIVELFGDQGWNVGDQVDKINGKVFCTKYIPKTKTPREGGLKTSYKGRKAEGVTYPEFSMHTDTAQLAYNLSAFKPGDVCTITLKMHGTSQRSMNTYCELPNGFLRRLFRMKKRTKQVYALGTRRVVVTADGGYYGNNDFRGPHHEALVPYLEPGMEVFYEVVGYYGEGETDTIMPIADNKKINDKNFVKEFGPKTVFSYGCKPGQSAMWIYRITSENGMKEWNSAEIAGWCQEKGFNMVPFVDQFEFTTQEDLLERINKYFEDLRDPVGKTHVKEGVVVRIENRRTFTAFKSKTYEFKVLEGIIKEDAGAPDMEEAQE
;
A
#
# COMPACT_ATOMS: atom_id res chain seq x y z
N MET A 1 -7.27 2.00 5.00
CA MET A 1 -6.61 3.29 4.70
C MET A 1 -7.62 4.19 4.06
N ALA A 2 -7.76 5.41 4.54
CA ALA A 2 -8.47 6.44 3.82
C ALA A 2 -7.60 6.88 2.62
N TYR A 3 -8.21 7.18 1.50
CA TYR A 3 -7.60 7.81 0.35
C TYR A 3 -8.11 9.26 0.30
N PHE A 4 -7.23 10.19 0.02
CA PHE A 4 -7.55 11.60 -0.03
C PHE A 4 -6.98 12.23 -1.30
N GLY A 5 -7.67 13.21 -1.84
CA GLY A 5 -7.09 14.23 -2.69
C GLY A 5 -6.23 15.18 -1.85
N LEU A 6 -5.14 15.64 -2.41
CA LEU A 6 -4.16 16.51 -1.75
C LEU A 6 -4.23 17.89 -2.39
N VAL A 7 -4.48 18.92 -1.58
CA VAL A 7 -4.43 20.29 -2.05
C VAL A 7 -3.00 20.79 -1.96
N THR A 8 -2.41 21.17 -3.11
CA THR A 8 -1.01 21.60 -3.16
C THR A 8 -0.82 22.73 -4.16
N ALA A 9 0.35 23.37 -4.14
CA ALA A 9 0.84 24.17 -5.25
C ALA A 9 1.59 23.25 -6.21
N ILE A 10 1.40 23.45 -7.51
CA ILE A 10 2.10 22.67 -8.55
C ILE A 10 3.47 23.29 -8.84
N ASP A 11 4.47 22.43 -9.03
CA ASP A 11 5.85 22.85 -9.24
C ASP A 11 6.36 22.50 -10.65
N ASN A 12 7.42 23.19 -11.09
CA ASN A 12 8.19 22.88 -12.31
C ASN A 12 7.37 22.75 -13.59
N VAL A 13 6.34 23.58 -13.76
CA VAL A 13 5.52 23.54 -14.99
C VAL A 13 6.36 23.98 -16.18
N ARG A 14 6.56 23.09 -17.15
CA ARG A 14 7.33 23.33 -18.37
C ARG A 14 6.69 22.62 -19.56
N LYS A 15 6.79 23.26 -20.73
CA LYS A 15 6.27 22.68 -21.97
C LYS A 15 7.08 21.42 -22.35
N ASP A 16 6.40 20.34 -22.73
CA ASP A 16 7.06 19.18 -23.34
C ASP A 16 7.61 19.59 -24.72
N PRO A 17 8.91 19.40 -25.01
CA PRO A 17 9.49 19.74 -26.32
C PRO A 17 8.92 18.94 -27.49
N ASN A 18 8.29 17.78 -27.21
CA ASN A 18 7.75 16.87 -28.21
C ASN A 18 6.22 16.97 -28.34
N SER A 19 5.61 17.98 -27.72
CA SER A 19 4.14 18.17 -27.78
C SER A 19 3.77 19.64 -27.76
N ASP A 20 2.73 19.99 -28.51
CA ASP A 20 2.19 21.36 -28.52
C ASP A 20 1.29 21.67 -27.33
N ARG A 21 0.64 20.67 -26.77
CA ARG A 21 -0.39 20.81 -25.73
C ARG A 21 -0.02 20.20 -24.37
N LEU A 22 1.04 19.37 -24.29
CA LEU A 22 1.44 18.75 -23.05
C LEU A 22 2.45 19.63 -22.28
N TYR A 23 2.19 19.78 -21.01
CA TYR A 23 3.11 20.39 -20.06
C TYR A 23 3.47 19.36 -18.99
N LEU A 24 4.73 19.36 -18.63
CA LEU A 24 5.27 18.52 -17.56
C LEU A 24 5.32 19.36 -16.28
N ALA A 25 4.93 18.77 -15.19
CA ALA A 25 4.92 19.43 -13.89
C ALA A 25 5.22 18.41 -12.78
N GLU A 26 5.30 18.87 -11.56
CA GLU A 26 5.55 18.03 -10.39
C GLU A 26 4.56 18.34 -9.26
N CYS A 27 4.08 17.30 -8.62
CA CYS A 27 3.37 17.35 -7.35
C CYS A 27 4.05 16.38 -6.37
N PHE A 28 4.57 16.87 -5.25
CA PHE A 28 5.29 16.04 -4.26
C PHE A 28 6.45 15.23 -4.86
N ASN A 29 7.22 15.82 -5.76
CA ASN A 29 8.31 15.20 -6.54
C ASN A 29 7.85 14.02 -7.43
N GLU A 30 6.56 13.83 -7.62
CA GLU A 30 6.02 12.90 -8.60
C GLU A 30 5.69 13.68 -9.89
N GLY A 31 6.22 13.20 -11.03
CA GLY A 31 5.92 13.81 -12.33
C GLY A 31 4.45 13.68 -12.69
N VAL A 32 3.88 14.75 -13.17
CA VAL A 32 2.49 14.81 -13.66
C VAL A 32 2.43 15.53 -15.01
N ILE A 33 1.45 15.17 -15.83
CA ILE A 33 1.18 15.84 -17.10
C ILE A 33 -0.04 16.73 -16.90
N VAL A 34 0.06 17.96 -17.38
CA VAL A 34 -0.97 19.00 -17.24
C VAL A 34 -1.21 19.74 -18.55
N GLY A 35 -2.30 20.49 -18.64
CA GLY A 35 -2.62 21.33 -19.77
C GLY A 35 -1.84 22.65 -19.83
N PRO A 36 -1.96 23.39 -20.93
CA PRO A 36 -1.28 24.67 -21.13
C PRO A 36 -1.79 25.81 -20.23
N ASP A 37 -2.91 25.62 -19.58
CA ASP A 37 -3.55 26.57 -18.66
C ASP A 37 -2.97 26.50 -17.23
N MET A 38 -2.01 25.60 -17.01
CA MET A 38 -1.36 25.42 -15.71
C MET A 38 -0.07 26.21 -15.62
N ALA A 39 0.18 26.82 -14.47
CA ALA A 39 1.41 27.55 -14.19
C ALA A 39 2.01 27.11 -12.84
N THR A 40 3.34 27.19 -12.72
CA THR A 40 4.03 26.94 -11.45
C THR A 40 3.48 27.85 -10.35
N GLY A 41 3.15 27.25 -9.21
CA GLY A 41 2.52 27.92 -8.09
C GLY A 41 0.98 27.88 -8.08
N ASP A 42 0.34 27.42 -9.16
CA ASP A 42 -1.13 27.25 -9.17
C ASP A 42 -1.57 26.31 -8.07
N LYS A 43 -2.62 26.68 -7.36
CA LYS A 43 -3.29 25.82 -6.39
C LYS A 43 -4.06 24.73 -7.12
N VAL A 44 -3.81 23.49 -6.78
CA VAL A 44 -4.40 22.32 -7.44
C VAL A 44 -4.92 21.29 -6.43
N LEU A 45 -5.90 20.51 -6.86
CA LEU A 45 -6.27 19.25 -6.24
C LEU A 45 -5.50 18.13 -6.97
N TYR A 46 -4.57 17.51 -6.27
CA TYR A 46 -3.83 16.35 -6.75
C TYR A 46 -4.46 15.06 -6.24
N LEU A 47 -4.80 14.17 -7.14
CA LEU A 47 -5.33 12.83 -6.85
C LEU A 47 -4.23 11.81 -7.16
N PRO A 48 -3.52 11.29 -6.16
CA PRO A 48 -2.43 10.35 -6.37
C PRO A 48 -2.93 9.00 -6.91
N THR A 49 -2.00 8.18 -7.41
CA THR A 49 -2.28 6.81 -7.84
C THR A 49 -2.87 5.95 -6.72
N ASP A 50 -3.51 4.83 -7.05
CA ASP A 50 -4.22 3.94 -6.10
C ASP A 50 -5.55 4.49 -5.59
N GLY A 51 -6.02 5.60 -6.12
CA GLY A 51 -7.34 6.14 -5.88
C GLY A 51 -8.40 5.61 -6.83
N LYS A 52 -9.63 5.76 -6.40
CA LYS A 52 -10.82 5.63 -7.22
C LYS A 52 -11.61 6.92 -7.09
N ILE A 53 -12.01 7.49 -8.23
CA ILE A 53 -12.91 8.64 -8.24
C ILE A 53 -14.37 8.21 -8.34
N GLU A 54 -15.26 8.98 -7.78
CA GLU A 54 -16.69 8.78 -7.94
C GLU A 54 -17.16 9.29 -9.32
N ARG A 55 -18.07 8.56 -9.96
CA ARG A 55 -18.56 8.86 -11.32
C ARG A 55 -19.05 10.30 -11.49
N TRP A 56 -19.84 10.78 -10.54
CA TRP A 56 -20.40 12.14 -10.59
C TRP A 56 -19.31 13.21 -10.68
N PHE A 57 -18.20 13.02 -9.96
CA PHE A 57 -17.07 13.95 -9.93
C PHE A 57 -16.26 13.86 -11.23
N GLY A 58 -15.92 12.65 -11.66
CA GLY A 58 -15.16 12.43 -12.88
C GLY A 58 -15.92 12.87 -14.12
N ASN A 59 -17.25 12.70 -14.20
CA ASN A 59 -18.08 13.17 -15.30
C ASN A 59 -18.14 14.69 -15.35
N ALA A 60 -18.29 15.39 -14.19
CA ALA A 60 -18.30 16.84 -14.14
C ALA A 60 -16.99 17.48 -14.65
N LEU A 61 -15.88 16.76 -14.54
CA LEU A 61 -14.54 17.18 -14.95
C LEU A 61 -14.07 16.57 -16.28
N ALA A 62 -14.92 15.80 -16.96
CA ALA A 62 -14.60 15.09 -18.19
C ALA A 62 -13.34 14.19 -18.08
N LEU A 63 -13.15 13.52 -16.95
CA LEU A 63 -11.94 12.72 -16.67
C LEU A 63 -12.00 11.29 -17.23
N PHE A 64 -13.19 10.79 -17.58
CA PHE A 64 -13.36 9.45 -18.15
C PHE A 64 -13.12 9.41 -19.64
N ARG A 65 -12.64 8.29 -20.15
CA ARG A 65 -12.51 8.05 -21.60
C ARG A 65 -13.86 8.00 -22.31
N LYS A 66 -14.89 7.51 -21.61
CA LYS A 66 -16.24 7.34 -22.15
C LYS A 66 -17.29 7.81 -21.15
N ASN A 67 -18.35 8.37 -21.70
CA ASN A 67 -19.59 8.64 -20.99
C ASN A 67 -20.30 7.34 -20.60
N GLU A 68 -21.36 7.43 -19.80
CA GLU A 68 -22.18 6.26 -19.40
C GLU A 68 -22.88 5.57 -20.59
N ASP A 69 -23.15 6.31 -21.66
CA ASP A 69 -23.71 5.80 -22.91
C ASP A 69 -22.65 5.18 -23.87
N GLY A 70 -21.36 5.20 -23.47
CA GLY A 70 -20.24 4.66 -24.24
C GLY A 70 -19.63 5.61 -25.24
N THR A 71 -20.14 6.85 -25.38
CA THR A 71 -19.55 7.87 -26.27
C THR A 71 -18.21 8.37 -25.69
N PRO A 72 -17.21 8.72 -26.53
CA PRO A 72 -15.95 9.28 -26.07
C PRO A 72 -16.16 10.59 -25.30
N GLN A 73 -15.50 10.74 -24.13
CA GLN A 73 -15.54 11.93 -23.30
C GLN A 73 -14.23 12.73 -23.32
N GLY A 74 -13.16 12.15 -23.89
CA GLY A 74 -11.87 12.83 -24.00
C GLY A 74 -10.96 12.74 -22.79
N GLY A 75 -11.39 12.13 -21.70
CA GLY A 75 -10.54 11.88 -20.52
C GLY A 75 -9.69 10.62 -20.67
N TYR A 76 -8.89 10.32 -19.65
CA TYR A 76 -7.97 9.18 -19.65
C TYR A 76 -8.25 8.11 -18.58
N ILE A 77 -9.23 8.34 -17.70
CA ILE A 77 -9.62 7.37 -16.67
C ILE A 77 -10.56 6.32 -17.27
N GLU A 78 -10.24 5.05 -17.03
CA GLU A 78 -11.05 3.91 -17.46
C GLU A 78 -12.36 3.78 -16.65
N ASP A 79 -13.30 2.97 -17.14
CA ASP A 79 -14.62 2.75 -16.50
C ASP A 79 -14.58 2.23 -15.06
N ASN A 80 -13.47 1.58 -14.67
CA ASN A 80 -13.25 1.15 -13.29
C ASN A 80 -12.95 2.30 -12.33
N ALA A 81 -12.82 3.53 -12.87
CA ALA A 81 -12.51 4.76 -12.14
C ALA A 81 -11.20 4.74 -11.34
N HIS A 82 -10.30 3.82 -11.65
CA HIS A 82 -9.00 3.67 -10.99
C HIS A 82 -8.01 4.72 -11.50
N ILE A 83 -7.45 5.51 -10.59
CA ILE A 83 -6.38 6.46 -10.90
C ILE A 83 -5.07 5.68 -10.95
N LYS A 84 -4.52 5.53 -12.15
CA LYS A 84 -3.23 4.89 -12.43
C LYS A 84 -2.22 5.93 -12.87
N ALA A 85 -0.94 5.64 -12.68
CA ALA A 85 0.06 6.38 -13.44
C ALA A 85 -0.01 5.96 -14.90
N ILE A 86 0.12 6.94 -15.80
CA ILE A 86 0.12 6.74 -17.24
C ILE A 86 1.43 7.28 -17.83
N LYS A 87 1.83 6.77 -18.98
CA LYS A 87 2.98 7.28 -19.73
C LYS A 87 2.48 7.81 -21.06
N LEU A 88 2.70 9.11 -21.30
CA LEU A 88 2.30 9.78 -22.54
C LEU A 88 3.56 10.32 -23.21
N ARG A 89 3.80 9.97 -24.49
CA ARG A 89 4.97 10.40 -25.27
C ARG A 89 6.30 10.25 -24.52
N GLY A 90 6.46 9.17 -23.75
CA GLY A 90 7.66 8.92 -22.95
C GLY A 90 7.67 9.57 -21.57
N ASN A 91 6.76 10.49 -21.27
CA ASN A 91 6.65 11.15 -19.98
C ASN A 91 5.66 10.43 -19.07
N GLN A 92 6.01 10.31 -17.80
CA GLN A 92 5.16 9.70 -16.78
C GLN A 92 4.25 10.73 -16.14
N SER A 93 2.98 10.37 -15.91
CA SER A 93 2.04 11.12 -15.06
C SER A 93 1.56 10.22 -13.93
N SER A 94 1.93 10.58 -12.70
CA SER A 94 1.66 9.77 -11.48
C SER A 94 0.44 10.30 -10.73
N GLY A 95 -0.72 10.34 -11.38
CA GLY A 95 -1.98 10.81 -10.78
C GLY A 95 -2.74 11.79 -11.66
N VAL A 96 -3.75 12.41 -11.07
CA VAL A 96 -4.62 13.40 -11.72
C VAL A 96 -4.45 14.74 -11.04
N VAL A 97 -4.22 15.79 -11.82
CA VAL A 97 -4.14 17.16 -11.33
C VAL A 97 -5.32 17.96 -11.84
N ILE A 98 -6.00 18.67 -10.95
CA ILE A 98 -7.16 19.51 -11.28
C ILE A 98 -6.88 20.89 -10.70
N LYS A 99 -6.92 21.93 -11.56
CA LYS A 99 -6.77 23.31 -11.11
C LYS A 99 -7.87 23.65 -10.10
N TYR A 100 -7.52 24.30 -8.98
CA TYR A 100 -8.49 24.62 -7.94
C TYR A 100 -9.61 25.54 -8.45
N ASP A 101 -9.28 26.48 -9.33
CA ASP A 101 -10.26 27.37 -9.97
C ASP A 101 -11.36 26.56 -10.68
N ARG A 102 -11.02 25.42 -11.29
CA ARG A 102 -12.01 24.55 -11.93
C ARG A 102 -12.93 23.87 -10.91
N ILE A 103 -12.39 23.53 -9.74
CA ILE A 103 -13.22 23.03 -8.63
C ILE A 103 -14.19 24.11 -8.15
N VAL A 104 -13.70 25.35 -7.98
CA VAL A 104 -14.51 26.49 -7.57
C VAL A 104 -15.61 26.78 -8.58
N GLU A 105 -15.29 26.77 -9.86
CA GLU A 105 -16.25 27.00 -10.95
C GLU A 105 -17.41 25.97 -10.93
N LEU A 106 -17.10 24.69 -10.75
CA LEU A 106 -18.08 23.61 -10.84
C LEU A 106 -18.85 23.36 -9.53
N PHE A 107 -18.21 23.56 -8.40
CA PHE A 107 -18.72 23.10 -7.10
C PHE A 107 -18.76 24.22 -6.03
N GLY A 108 -18.34 25.41 -6.36
CA GLY A 108 -18.17 26.53 -5.41
C GLY A 108 -16.86 26.41 -4.63
N ASP A 109 -16.47 27.51 -3.97
CA ASP A 109 -15.28 27.53 -3.14
C ASP A 109 -15.46 26.62 -1.91
N GLN A 110 -14.55 25.68 -1.77
CA GLN A 110 -14.54 24.70 -0.67
C GLN A 110 -13.74 25.19 0.54
N GLY A 111 -13.08 26.35 0.45
CA GLY A 111 -12.24 26.88 1.52
C GLY A 111 -10.96 26.06 1.78
N TRP A 112 -10.54 25.21 0.85
CA TRP A 112 -9.36 24.37 1.04
C TRP A 112 -8.07 25.18 0.95
N ASN A 113 -7.07 24.79 1.78
CA ASN A 113 -5.75 25.39 1.81
C ASN A 113 -4.69 24.38 1.30
N VAL A 114 -3.58 24.90 0.83
CA VAL A 114 -2.40 24.06 0.51
C VAL A 114 -1.99 23.29 1.76
N GLY A 115 -1.85 21.96 1.62
CA GLY A 115 -1.61 21.02 2.71
C GLY A 115 -2.85 20.24 3.16
N ASP A 116 -4.05 20.64 2.77
CA ASP A 116 -5.27 19.91 3.14
C ASP A 116 -5.37 18.55 2.43
N GLN A 117 -5.89 17.56 3.18
CA GLN A 117 -6.26 16.25 2.68
C GLN A 117 -7.78 16.13 2.66
N VAL A 118 -8.35 15.92 1.48
CA VAL A 118 -9.80 16.03 1.26
C VAL A 118 -10.34 14.81 0.52
N ASP A 119 -11.52 14.35 0.90
CA ASP A 119 -12.25 13.25 0.25
C ASP A 119 -13.69 13.61 -0.09
N LYS A 120 -14.12 14.85 0.27
CA LYS A 120 -15.50 15.32 0.08
C LYS A 120 -15.55 16.72 -0.51
N ILE A 121 -16.53 16.94 -1.38
CA ILE A 121 -16.95 18.22 -1.91
C ILE A 121 -18.40 18.43 -1.51
N ASN A 122 -18.72 19.54 -0.83
CA ASN A 122 -20.08 19.83 -0.33
C ASN A 122 -20.68 18.65 0.47
N GLY A 123 -19.85 17.99 1.29
CA GLY A 123 -20.26 16.83 2.10
C GLY A 123 -20.37 15.49 1.34
N LYS A 124 -20.24 15.51 0.00
CA LYS A 124 -20.33 14.31 -0.85
C LYS A 124 -18.93 13.76 -1.15
N VAL A 125 -18.72 12.46 -0.91
CA VAL A 125 -17.45 11.77 -1.22
C VAL A 125 -17.19 11.83 -2.72
N PHE A 126 -15.98 12.24 -3.12
CA PHE A 126 -15.57 12.28 -4.51
C PHE A 126 -14.41 11.31 -4.85
N CYS A 127 -13.65 10.89 -3.85
CA CYS A 127 -12.58 9.91 -4.04
C CYS A 127 -12.50 8.92 -2.87
N THR A 128 -12.05 7.71 -3.17
CA THR A 128 -11.83 6.63 -2.22
C THR A 128 -10.60 5.82 -2.63
N LYS A 129 -10.11 4.94 -1.75
CA LYS A 129 -9.06 4.00 -2.14
C LYS A 129 -9.60 3.00 -3.16
N TYR A 130 -8.85 2.78 -4.23
CA TYR A 130 -9.15 1.71 -5.17
C TYR A 130 -8.88 0.34 -4.52
N ILE A 131 -9.88 -0.52 -4.54
CA ILE A 131 -9.78 -1.90 -4.09
C ILE A 131 -9.96 -2.78 -5.34
N PRO A 132 -8.89 -3.45 -5.81
CA PRO A 132 -9.01 -4.37 -6.94
C PRO A 132 -10.10 -5.40 -6.65
N LYS A 133 -10.99 -5.66 -7.62
CA LYS A 133 -11.84 -6.84 -7.54
C LYS A 133 -10.90 -8.04 -7.51
N THR A 134 -10.86 -8.77 -6.41
CA THR A 134 -10.12 -10.03 -6.33
C THR A 134 -10.60 -10.89 -7.50
N LYS A 135 -9.66 -11.29 -8.36
CA LYS A 135 -9.94 -12.30 -9.38
C LYS A 135 -10.52 -13.51 -8.62
N THR A 136 -11.58 -14.09 -9.18
CA THR A 136 -12.21 -15.32 -8.68
C THR A 136 -11.17 -16.25 -8.06
N PRO A 137 -11.48 -16.90 -6.92
CA PRO A 137 -10.60 -17.91 -6.34
C PRO A 137 -10.14 -18.86 -7.45
N ARG A 138 -8.85 -19.18 -7.49
CA ARG A 138 -8.32 -20.18 -8.44
C ARG A 138 -9.21 -21.41 -8.36
N GLU A 139 -9.60 -21.97 -9.51
CA GLU A 139 -10.38 -23.21 -9.58
C GLU A 139 -9.73 -24.26 -8.71
N GLY A 140 -10.46 -24.78 -7.72
CA GLY A 140 -9.97 -25.71 -6.70
C GLY A 140 -10.08 -25.19 -5.27
N GLY A 141 -10.13 -23.90 -5.05
CA GLY A 141 -10.43 -23.33 -3.73
C GLY A 141 -11.90 -23.52 -3.39
N LEU A 142 -12.22 -24.34 -2.38
CA LEU A 142 -13.55 -24.37 -1.80
C LEU A 142 -14.05 -22.94 -1.65
N LYS A 143 -15.27 -22.67 -2.16
CA LYS A 143 -16.01 -21.42 -1.89
C LYS A 143 -16.35 -21.37 -0.38
N THR A 144 -15.34 -21.24 0.45
CA THR A 144 -15.55 -20.81 1.81
C THR A 144 -15.94 -19.36 1.70
N SER A 145 -17.26 -19.10 1.79
CA SER A 145 -17.71 -17.76 2.04
C SER A 145 -16.85 -17.24 3.20
N TYR A 146 -16.21 -16.10 3.03
CA TYR A 146 -15.43 -15.39 4.05
C TYR A 146 -16.32 -14.79 5.16
N LYS A 147 -17.52 -15.18 5.22
CA LYS A 147 -18.28 -15.33 6.45
C LYS A 147 -17.74 -16.60 7.14
N GLY A 148 -16.41 -16.61 7.37
CA GLY A 148 -15.81 -17.51 8.32
C GLY A 148 -16.72 -17.47 9.52
N ARG A 149 -17.19 -18.60 9.97
CA ARG A 149 -17.97 -18.69 11.20
C ARG A 149 -17.15 -17.90 12.23
N LYS A 150 -17.51 -16.60 12.42
CA LYS A 150 -17.25 -15.96 13.70
C LYS A 150 -17.77 -16.99 14.67
N ALA A 151 -16.90 -17.56 15.48
CA ALA A 151 -17.37 -18.36 16.59
C ALA A 151 -18.40 -17.47 17.25
N GLU A 152 -19.68 -17.79 17.07
CA GLU A 152 -20.77 -16.81 17.19
C GLU A 152 -20.61 -16.05 18.48
N GLY A 153 -20.30 -14.77 18.40
CA GLY A 153 -20.17 -13.87 19.53
C GLY A 153 -18.81 -13.79 20.23
N VAL A 154 -17.74 -14.44 19.76
CA VAL A 154 -16.38 -14.23 20.28
C VAL A 154 -15.83 -12.94 19.69
N THR A 155 -15.32 -12.06 20.55
CA THR A 155 -14.69 -10.79 20.17
C THR A 155 -13.27 -10.71 20.73
N TYR A 156 -12.39 -9.97 20.05
CA TYR A 156 -10.99 -9.76 20.43
C TYR A 156 -10.76 -8.24 20.61
N PRO A 157 -11.12 -7.66 21.77
CA PRO A 157 -11.14 -6.20 21.95
C PRO A 157 -9.79 -5.53 21.71
N GLU A 158 -8.70 -6.18 22.10
CA GLU A 158 -7.34 -5.64 22.02
C GLU A 158 -6.63 -6.00 20.71
N PHE A 159 -7.17 -6.93 19.92
CA PHE A 159 -6.62 -7.30 18.63
C PHE A 159 -7.18 -6.36 17.54
N SER A 160 -6.73 -5.12 17.54
CA SER A 160 -7.18 -4.07 16.64
C SER A 160 -6.73 -4.29 15.20
N MET A 161 -7.31 -3.54 14.26
CA MET A 161 -6.84 -3.56 12.88
C MET A 161 -5.42 -2.99 12.77
N HIS A 162 -4.60 -3.61 11.91
CA HIS A 162 -3.26 -3.11 11.62
C HIS A 162 -3.33 -1.72 10.96
N THR A 163 -2.49 -0.80 11.43
CA THR A 163 -2.30 0.51 10.80
C THR A 163 -1.44 0.35 9.56
N ASP A 164 -1.96 0.74 8.41
CA ASP A 164 -1.21 0.75 7.17
C ASP A 164 -0.19 1.90 7.13
N THR A 165 1.00 1.66 6.57
CA THR A 165 1.97 2.72 6.27
C THR A 165 1.49 3.63 5.15
N ALA A 166 1.56 4.95 5.34
CA ALA A 166 1.25 5.93 4.31
C ALA A 166 2.39 6.04 3.25
N GLN A 167 2.11 6.67 2.13
CA GLN A 167 3.14 6.93 1.12
C GLN A 167 4.09 8.05 1.60
N LEU A 168 5.39 7.83 1.45
CA LEU A 168 6.41 8.79 1.88
C LEU A 168 6.30 10.11 1.10
N ALA A 169 6.14 10.04 -0.21
CA ALA A 169 6.08 11.22 -1.09
C ALA A 169 5.06 12.28 -0.62
N TYR A 170 3.94 11.85 -0.06
CA TYR A 170 2.88 12.76 0.39
C TYR A 170 2.97 13.14 1.88
N ASN A 171 4.02 12.70 2.56
CA ASN A 171 4.16 12.87 4.02
C ASN A 171 5.55 13.35 4.43
N LEU A 172 6.30 13.96 3.52
CA LEU A 172 7.65 14.47 3.81
C LEU A 172 7.63 15.55 4.92
N SER A 173 6.54 16.32 5.00
CA SER A 173 6.34 17.32 6.06
C SER A 173 6.16 16.73 7.47
N ALA A 174 5.95 15.42 7.59
CA ALA A 174 5.87 14.74 8.88
C ALA A 174 7.23 14.64 9.58
N PHE A 175 8.32 14.71 8.82
CA PHE A 175 9.68 14.63 9.34
C PHE A 175 10.17 15.98 9.86
N LYS A 176 10.91 15.95 10.96
CA LYS A 176 11.48 17.14 11.61
C LYS A 176 12.94 16.91 11.90
N PRO A 177 13.80 17.94 11.81
CA PRO A 177 15.19 17.84 12.26
C PRO A 177 15.28 17.23 13.66
N GLY A 178 16.17 16.24 13.84
CA GLY A 178 16.30 15.48 15.08
C GLY A 178 15.43 14.20 15.17
N ASP A 179 14.59 13.92 14.16
CA ASP A 179 13.95 12.61 14.06
C ASP A 179 15.00 11.53 13.74
N VAL A 180 15.04 10.49 14.56
CA VAL A 180 15.86 9.30 14.27
C VAL A 180 15.09 8.39 13.32
N CYS A 181 15.61 8.21 12.13
CA CYS A 181 14.96 7.46 11.07
C CYS A 181 15.68 6.14 10.79
N THR A 182 14.91 5.07 10.63
CA THR A 182 15.41 3.77 10.15
C THR A 182 14.77 3.46 8.81
N ILE A 183 15.57 3.07 7.83
CA ILE A 183 15.12 2.55 6.55
C ILE A 183 15.25 1.02 6.56
N THR A 184 14.17 0.33 6.23
CA THR A 184 14.14 -1.12 6.07
C THR A 184 13.58 -1.50 4.71
N LEU A 185 13.95 -2.69 4.21
CA LEU A 185 13.37 -3.24 2.99
C LEU A 185 11.86 -3.46 3.18
N LYS A 186 11.08 -3.04 2.20
CA LYS A 186 9.67 -3.39 2.12
C LYS A 186 9.50 -4.72 1.42
N MET A 187 9.07 -5.74 2.17
CA MET A 187 8.83 -7.08 1.62
C MET A 187 7.46 -7.16 0.94
N HIS A 188 7.38 -7.86 -0.20
CA HIS A 188 6.14 -8.13 -0.93
C HIS A 188 5.63 -9.53 -0.61
N GLY A 189 4.77 -9.61 0.35
CA GLY A 189 4.19 -10.85 0.83
C GLY A 189 2.76 -10.66 1.33
N THR A 190 2.38 -11.46 2.29
CA THR A 190 1.09 -11.34 2.96
C THR A 190 1.30 -11.00 4.43
N SER A 191 0.72 -9.88 4.85
CA SER A 191 0.82 -9.42 6.22
C SER A 191 0.11 -10.38 7.18
N GLN A 192 0.80 -10.71 8.25
CA GLN A 192 0.32 -11.54 9.32
C GLN A 192 0.74 -10.97 10.67
N ARG A 193 0.02 -11.30 11.71
CA ARG A 193 0.33 -10.88 13.08
C ARG A 193 -0.12 -11.91 14.09
N SER A 194 0.61 -12.00 15.18
CA SER A 194 0.36 -12.91 16.29
C SER A 194 0.37 -12.15 17.60
N MET A 195 -0.62 -12.36 18.44
CA MET A 195 -0.75 -11.66 19.72
C MET A 195 -1.17 -12.59 20.84
N ASN A 196 -0.58 -12.44 21.99
CA ASN A 196 -1.07 -13.01 23.24
C ASN A 196 -2.05 -12.03 23.88
N THR A 197 -3.34 -12.33 23.78
CA THR A 197 -4.43 -11.41 24.14
C THR A 197 -5.58 -12.15 24.82
N TYR A 198 -6.67 -11.45 25.07
CA TYR A 198 -7.91 -12.00 25.58
C TYR A 198 -9.02 -11.97 24.53
N CYS A 199 -9.79 -13.06 24.46
CA CYS A 199 -11.06 -13.04 23.76
C CYS A 199 -12.21 -12.94 24.76
N GLU A 200 -13.27 -12.25 24.35
CA GLU A 200 -14.55 -12.23 25.07
C GLU A 200 -15.47 -13.30 24.53
N LEU A 201 -15.96 -14.15 25.42
CA LEU A 201 -16.90 -15.22 25.09
C LEU A 201 -18.35 -14.72 25.11
N PRO A 202 -19.24 -15.25 24.24
CA PRO A 202 -20.64 -14.85 24.23
C PRO A 202 -21.30 -15.20 25.56
N ASN A 203 -22.14 -14.28 26.05
CA ASN A 203 -22.97 -14.54 27.21
C ASN A 203 -24.14 -15.45 26.84
N GLY A 204 -24.34 -16.53 27.61
CA GLY A 204 -25.58 -17.32 27.57
C GLY A 204 -26.79 -16.50 27.98
N PHE A 205 -28.00 -17.04 27.72
CA PHE A 205 -29.29 -16.34 27.95
C PHE A 205 -29.41 -15.69 29.33
N LEU A 206 -29.15 -16.41 30.41
CA LEU A 206 -29.22 -15.88 31.78
C LEU A 206 -28.25 -14.72 32.03
N ARG A 207 -27.00 -14.84 31.58
CA ARG A 207 -26.02 -13.77 31.73
C ARG A 207 -26.36 -12.52 30.91
N ARG A 208 -27.03 -12.67 29.77
CA ARG A 208 -27.59 -11.55 29.00
C ARG A 208 -28.75 -10.88 29.72
N LEU A 209 -29.66 -11.67 30.31
CA LEU A 209 -30.80 -11.18 31.08
C LEU A 209 -30.33 -10.33 32.28
N PHE A 210 -29.31 -10.80 33.01
CA PHE A 210 -28.77 -10.11 34.18
C PHE A 210 -27.65 -9.08 33.82
N ARG A 211 -27.45 -8.76 32.54
CA ARG A 211 -26.42 -7.80 32.07
C ARG A 211 -25.04 -8.05 32.65
N MET A 212 -24.68 -9.30 32.90
CA MET A 212 -23.36 -9.66 33.46
C MET A 212 -22.26 -9.40 32.44
N LYS A 213 -21.06 -9.02 32.92
CA LYS A 213 -19.84 -8.88 32.06
C LYS A 213 -19.59 -10.18 31.31
N LYS A 214 -19.07 -10.06 30.08
CA LYS A 214 -18.65 -11.22 29.29
C LYS A 214 -17.49 -11.92 30.01
N ARG A 215 -17.41 -13.23 29.83
CA ARG A 215 -16.26 -14.02 30.28
C ARG A 215 -15.10 -13.79 29.32
N THR A 216 -13.90 -13.63 29.84
CA THR A 216 -12.67 -13.51 29.05
C THR A 216 -11.87 -14.80 29.13
N LYS A 217 -11.15 -15.12 28.04
CA LYS A 217 -10.21 -16.23 27.98
C LYS A 217 -8.93 -15.73 27.32
N GLN A 218 -7.77 -16.03 27.91
CA GLN A 218 -6.47 -15.77 27.27
C GLN A 218 -6.31 -16.69 26.06
N VAL A 219 -5.82 -16.13 24.96
CA VAL A 219 -5.63 -16.81 23.69
C VAL A 219 -4.42 -16.24 22.96
N TYR A 220 -3.80 -17.08 22.14
CA TYR A 220 -2.84 -16.64 21.14
C TYR A 220 -3.60 -16.41 19.83
N ALA A 221 -3.84 -15.14 19.51
CA ALA A 221 -4.62 -14.76 18.33
C ALA A 221 -3.71 -14.66 17.11
N LEU A 222 -4.13 -15.29 16.02
CA LEU A 222 -3.54 -15.18 14.70
C LEU A 222 -4.42 -14.28 13.83
N GLY A 223 -3.85 -13.35 13.10
CA GLY A 223 -4.61 -12.50 12.19
C GLY A 223 -3.84 -12.04 10.97
N THR A 224 -4.59 -11.63 9.98
CA THR A 224 -4.10 -10.85 8.86
C THR A 224 -4.25 -9.35 9.19
N ARG A 225 -4.04 -8.49 8.22
CA ARG A 225 -4.23 -7.03 8.39
C ARG A 225 -5.59 -6.64 9.00
N ARG A 226 -6.68 -7.36 8.67
CA ARG A 226 -8.05 -6.97 9.02
C ARG A 226 -8.88 -8.06 9.68
N VAL A 227 -8.43 -9.30 9.68
CA VAL A 227 -9.24 -10.46 10.05
C VAL A 227 -8.47 -11.32 11.03
N VAL A 228 -9.13 -11.76 12.11
CA VAL A 228 -8.65 -12.84 12.96
C VAL A 228 -8.80 -14.14 12.18
N VAL A 229 -7.71 -14.90 12.03
CA VAL A 229 -7.72 -16.21 11.38
C VAL A 229 -8.08 -17.25 12.42
N THR A 230 -9.18 -17.96 12.20
CA THR A 230 -9.50 -19.16 12.96
C THR A 230 -9.02 -20.38 12.19
N ALA A 231 -8.71 -21.47 12.88
CA ALA A 231 -8.07 -22.65 12.34
C ALA A 231 -8.79 -23.35 11.14
N ASP A 232 -9.98 -22.91 10.80
CA ASP A 232 -10.87 -23.59 9.84
C ASP A 232 -10.89 -22.94 8.46
N GLY A 233 -9.75 -22.85 7.80
CA GLY A 233 -9.68 -22.52 6.38
C GLY A 233 -9.41 -21.06 6.05
N GLY A 234 -8.38 -20.84 5.24
CA GLY A 234 -7.98 -19.54 4.72
C GLY A 234 -8.23 -19.41 3.22
N TYR A 235 -7.93 -18.24 2.67
CA TYR A 235 -7.98 -17.90 1.24
C TYR A 235 -7.23 -18.90 0.34
N TYR A 236 -6.25 -19.62 0.89
CA TYR A 236 -5.36 -20.56 0.18
C TYR A 236 -5.81 -22.03 0.31
N GLY A 237 -7.06 -22.30 0.65
CA GLY A 237 -7.58 -23.65 0.81
C GLY A 237 -7.06 -24.35 2.06
N ASN A 238 -6.81 -25.66 1.95
CA ASN A 238 -6.31 -26.47 3.08
C ASN A 238 -4.81 -26.31 3.36
N ASN A 239 -4.11 -25.47 2.60
CA ASN A 239 -2.69 -25.21 2.80
C ASN A 239 -2.49 -24.14 3.87
N ASP A 240 -2.32 -24.59 5.11
CA ASP A 240 -2.03 -23.72 6.24
C ASP A 240 -0.53 -23.36 6.31
N PHE A 241 -0.10 -22.41 5.46
CA PHE A 241 1.25 -21.88 5.55
C PHE A 241 1.39 -20.84 6.67
N ARG A 242 0.28 -20.38 7.27
CA ARG A 242 0.25 -19.34 8.31
C ARG A 242 0.40 -19.87 9.72
N GLY A 243 -0.21 -21.04 9.99
CA GLY A 243 -0.18 -21.69 11.29
C GLY A 243 1.22 -21.95 11.81
N PRO A 244 2.12 -22.59 11.05
CA PRO A 244 3.50 -22.86 11.48
C PRO A 244 4.27 -21.61 11.92
N HIS A 245 4.11 -20.47 11.23
CA HIS A 245 4.75 -19.21 11.63
C HIS A 245 4.17 -18.65 12.93
N HIS A 246 2.86 -18.79 13.11
CA HIS A 246 2.21 -18.40 14.37
C HIS A 246 2.69 -19.29 15.53
N GLU A 247 2.66 -20.60 15.35
CA GLU A 247 3.07 -21.57 16.37
C GLU A 247 4.53 -21.38 16.79
N ALA A 248 5.41 -21.03 15.85
CA ALA A 248 6.81 -20.70 16.16
C ALA A 248 6.95 -19.47 17.08
N LEU A 249 6.03 -18.51 16.99
CA LEU A 249 6.04 -17.29 17.84
C LEU A 249 5.40 -17.51 19.21
N VAL A 250 4.40 -18.40 19.32
CA VAL A 250 3.62 -18.62 20.56
C VAL A 250 4.48 -18.75 21.84
N PRO A 251 5.60 -19.49 21.87
CA PRO A 251 6.42 -19.64 23.06
C PRO A 251 7.06 -18.33 23.57
N TYR A 252 7.13 -17.31 22.71
CA TYR A 252 7.82 -16.04 22.98
C TYR A 252 6.86 -14.86 23.12
N LEU A 253 5.55 -15.08 22.93
CA LEU A 253 4.55 -14.02 23.05
C LEU A 253 4.18 -13.79 24.51
N GLU A 254 4.71 -12.73 25.11
CA GLU A 254 4.29 -12.26 26.44
C GLU A 254 2.85 -11.72 26.42
N PRO A 255 2.14 -11.70 27.57
CA PRO A 255 0.80 -11.12 27.64
C PRO A 255 0.76 -9.67 27.12
N GLY A 256 -0.14 -9.39 26.18
CA GLY A 256 -0.26 -8.09 25.53
C GLY A 256 0.81 -7.77 24.49
N MET A 257 1.69 -8.73 24.16
CA MET A 257 2.67 -8.59 23.06
C MET A 257 2.04 -8.99 21.74
N GLU A 258 2.24 -8.14 20.72
CA GLU A 258 1.81 -8.38 19.35
C GLU A 258 3.01 -8.24 18.40
N VAL A 259 3.24 -9.27 17.59
CA VAL A 259 4.30 -9.34 16.58
C VAL A 259 3.68 -9.27 15.19
N PHE A 260 4.16 -8.31 14.39
CA PHE A 260 3.72 -8.10 13.00
C PHE A 260 4.81 -8.52 12.04
N TYR A 261 4.45 -9.29 11.03
CA TYR A 261 5.41 -9.86 10.09
C TYR A 261 4.80 -10.04 8.70
N GLU A 262 5.67 -10.10 7.73
CA GLU A 262 5.33 -10.45 6.35
C GLU A 262 5.70 -11.90 6.10
N VAL A 263 4.81 -12.68 5.49
CA VAL A 263 5.09 -14.05 5.05
C VAL A 263 5.25 -14.03 3.54
N VAL A 264 6.38 -14.57 3.08
CA VAL A 264 6.80 -14.59 1.67
C VAL A 264 7.07 -16.02 1.21
N GLY A 265 7.20 -16.23 -0.11
CA GLY A 265 7.52 -17.53 -0.69
C GLY A 265 6.29 -18.25 -1.24
N TYR A 266 6.10 -19.50 -0.84
CA TYR A 266 5.09 -20.40 -1.40
C TYR A 266 4.13 -20.91 -0.32
N TYR A 267 2.86 -21.09 -0.71
CA TYR A 267 1.84 -21.72 0.14
C TYR A 267 1.66 -23.23 -0.18
N GLY A 268 2.25 -23.75 -1.26
CA GLY A 268 2.14 -25.13 -1.71
C GLY A 268 3.39 -25.58 -2.48
N GLU A 269 3.41 -26.85 -2.88
CA GLU A 269 4.56 -27.53 -3.52
C GLU A 269 4.71 -27.20 -5.01
N GLY A 270 3.71 -26.58 -5.64
CA GLY A 270 3.75 -26.21 -7.04
C GLY A 270 4.56 -24.93 -7.28
N GLU A 271 5.27 -24.84 -8.39
CA GLU A 271 6.01 -23.62 -8.80
C GLU A 271 5.11 -22.38 -8.94
N THR A 272 3.82 -22.57 -9.16
CA THR A 272 2.82 -21.49 -9.26
C THR A 272 2.09 -21.23 -7.95
N ASP A 273 2.32 -22.02 -6.91
CA ASP A 273 1.69 -21.88 -5.59
C ASP A 273 2.36 -20.81 -4.75
N THR A 274 2.59 -19.66 -5.37
CA THR A 274 3.25 -18.50 -4.76
C THR A 274 2.28 -17.71 -3.90
N ILE A 275 2.74 -17.23 -2.73
CA ILE A 275 1.95 -16.38 -1.82
C ILE A 275 1.52 -15.11 -2.53
N MET A 276 2.42 -14.46 -3.25
CA MET A 276 2.11 -13.31 -4.10
C MET A 276 1.98 -13.72 -5.56
N PRO A 277 1.09 -13.07 -6.33
CA PRO A 277 0.93 -13.39 -7.75
C PRO A 277 2.23 -13.21 -8.52
N ILE A 278 2.50 -14.13 -9.46
CA ILE A 278 3.61 -14.01 -10.39
C ILE A 278 3.37 -12.82 -11.31
N ALA A 279 4.33 -11.91 -11.39
CA ALA A 279 4.25 -10.72 -12.22
C ALA A 279 4.80 -10.97 -13.63
N ASP A 280 4.21 -10.30 -14.62
CA ASP A 280 4.69 -10.31 -15.99
C ASP A 280 5.63 -9.11 -16.21
N ASN A 281 6.91 -9.38 -16.40
CA ASN A 281 7.96 -8.37 -16.56
C ASN A 281 7.87 -7.62 -17.91
N LYS A 282 7.13 -8.17 -18.88
CA LYS A 282 6.87 -7.47 -20.15
C LYS A 282 6.00 -6.22 -20.00
N LYS A 283 5.37 -6.04 -18.81
CA LYS A 283 4.68 -4.78 -18.48
C LYS A 283 5.65 -3.61 -18.36
N ILE A 284 6.91 -3.89 -18.04
CA ILE A 284 7.97 -2.89 -18.03
C ILE A 284 8.53 -2.81 -19.46
N ASN A 285 8.40 -1.67 -20.09
CA ASN A 285 8.88 -1.45 -21.46
C ASN A 285 10.40 -1.22 -21.49
N ASP A 286 11.16 -2.13 -20.87
CA ASP A 286 12.61 -2.15 -20.84
C ASP A 286 13.15 -3.55 -21.13
N LYS A 287 13.83 -3.68 -22.26
CA LYS A 287 14.45 -4.94 -22.69
C LYS A 287 15.58 -5.40 -21.77
N ASN A 288 16.32 -4.46 -21.17
CA ASN A 288 17.41 -4.78 -20.22
C ASN A 288 16.83 -5.34 -18.93
N PHE A 289 15.73 -4.77 -18.43
CA PHE A 289 15.02 -5.31 -17.27
C PHE A 289 14.56 -6.75 -17.51
N VAL A 290 13.93 -7.03 -18.66
CA VAL A 290 13.48 -8.39 -19.00
C VAL A 290 14.67 -9.34 -19.20
N LYS A 291 15.80 -8.87 -19.72
CA LYS A 291 17.03 -9.65 -19.84
C LYS A 291 17.62 -10.00 -18.47
N GLU A 292 17.57 -9.08 -17.53
CA GLU A 292 18.13 -9.24 -16.18
C GLU A 292 17.26 -10.10 -15.27
N PHE A 293 15.96 -9.83 -15.21
CA PHE A 293 15.00 -10.46 -14.29
C PHE A 293 14.15 -11.57 -14.92
N GLY A 294 14.37 -11.86 -16.22
CA GLY A 294 13.57 -12.83 -16.95
C GLY A 294 12.19 -12.31 -17.39
N PRO A 295 11.38 -13.13 -18.07
CA PRO A 295 10.07 -12.72 -18.57
C PRO A 295 9.00 -12.60 -17.48
N LYS A 296 9.23 -13.23 -16.32
CA LYS A 296 8.31 -13.25 -15.18
C LYS A 296 9.08 -13.08 -13.88
N THR A 297 8.47 -12.38 -12.93
CA THR A 297 8.98 -12.24 -11.56
C THR A 297 8.16 -13.10 -10.61
N VAL A 298 8.88 -13.95 -9.87
CA VAL A 298 8.37 -14.73 -8.72
C VAL A 298 8.95 -14.12 -7.45
N PHE A 299 8.11 -13.60 -6.58
CA PHE A 299 8.52 -12.98 -5.32
C PHE A 299 8.80 -14.06 -4.25
N SER A 300 9.80 -14.89 -4.52
CA SER A 300 10.13 -16.06 -3.69
C SER A 300 11.00 -15.75 -2.47
N TYR A 301 11.78 -14.68 -2.51
CA TYR A 301 12.76 -14.33 -1.46
C TYR A 301 13.71 -15.49 -1.10
N GLY A 302 14.09 -16.30 -2.11
CA GLY A 302 14.95 -17.46 -1.94
C GLY A 302 14.25 -18.73 -1.43
N CYS A 303 12.96 -18.68 -1.14
CA CYS A 303 12.18 -19.87 -0.81
C CYS A 303 12.00 -20.78 -2.04
N LYS A 304 11.99 -22.08 -1.82
CA LYS A 304 11.62 -23.09 -2.82
C LYS A 304 10.12 -23.38 -2.74
N PRO A 305 9.50 -23.99 -3.77
CA PRO A 305 8.15 -24.54 -3.65
C PRO A 305 7.96 -25.36 -2.35
N GLY A 306 6.85 -25.19 -1.68
CA GLY A 306 6.57 -25.75 -0.35
C GLY A 306 7.18 -24.98 0.83
N GLN A 307 7.98 -23.94 0.59
CA GLN A 307 8.62 -23.17 1.65
C GLN A 307 8.07 -21.76 1.72
N SER A 308 7.86 -21.28 2.95
CA SER A 308 7.58 -19.89 3.24
C SER A 308 8.48 -19.36 4.35
N ALA A 309 8.72 -18.06 4.37
CA ALA A 309 9.56 -17.41 5.37
C ALA A 309 8.82 -16.24 6.00
N MET A 310 9.04 -16.05 7.31
CA MET A 310 8.51 -14.96 8.11
C MET A 310 9.56 -13.89 8.29
N TRP A 311 9.16 -12.61 8.11
CA TRP A 311 10.01 -11.44 8.27
C TRP A 311 9.32 -10.41 9.17
N ILE A 312 9.84 -10.24 10.39
CA ILE A 312 9.25 -9.37 11.41
C ILE A 312 9.62 -7.93 11.10
N TYR A 313 8.63 -7.03 11.16
CA TYR A 313 8.84 -5.60 10.89
C TYR A 313 8.33 -4.68 12.00
N ARG A 314 7.55 -5.18 12.96
CA ARG A 314 7.01 -4.39 14.06
C ARG A 314 6.67 -5.28 15.25
N ILE A 315 6.95 -4.81 16.45
CA ILE A 315 6.51 -5.43 17.70
C ILE A 315 5.91 -4.35 18.58
N THR A 316 4.82 -4.68 19.25
CA THR A 316 4.24 -3.86 20.32
C THR A 316 4.07 -4.70 21.57
N SER A 317 4.07 -4.06 22.74
CA SER A 317 3.77 -4.67 24.03
C SER A 317 2.73 -3.84 24.79
N GLU A 318 2.31 -4.31 25.97
CA GLU A 318 1.31 -3.64 26.79
C GLU A 318 0.00 -3.34 26.04
N ASN A 319 -0.48 -4.32 25.26
CA ASN A 319 -1.68 -4.19 24.41
C ASN A 319 -1.59 -3.04 23.41
N GLY A 320 -0.42 -2.84 22.81
CA GLY A 320 -0.18 -1.81 21.80
C GLY A 320 0.17 -0.42 22.36
N MET A 321 0.27 -0.27 23.68
CA MET A 321 0.64 1.01 24.29
C MET A 321 2.13 1.32 24.17
N LYS A 322 2.99 0.28 24.13
CA LYS A 322 4.43 0.41 23.92
C LYS A 322 4.79 -0.07 22.52
N GLU A 323 5.35 0.81 21.73
CA GLU A 323 5.94 0.53 20.43
C GLU A 323 7.43 0.23 20.58
N TRP A 324 7.91 -0.89 20.02
CA TRP A 324 9.34 -1.23 20.04
C TRP A 324 10.05 -0.53 18.87
N ASN A 325 11.23 0.01 19.11
CA ASN A 325 12.07 0.56 18.05
C ASN A 325 12.77 -0.56 17.25
N SER A 326 13.35 -0.20 16.10
CA SER A 326 13.99 -1.17 15.21
C SER A 326 15.15 -1.91 15.86
N ALA A 327 15.91 -1.29 16.76
CA ALA A 327 17.01 -1.93 17.47
C ALA A 327 16.52 -2.97 18.50
N GLU A 328 15.45 -2.66 19.25
CA GLU A 328 14.80 -3.61 20.15
C GLU A 328 14.29 -4.85 19.40
N ILE A 329 13.64 -4.62 18.23
CA ILE A 329 13.14 -5.69 17.37
C ILE A 329 14.30 -6.56 16.84
N ALA A 330 15.38 -5.94 16.36
CA ALA A 330 16.55 -6.64 15.84
C ALA A 330 17.20 -7.53 16.92
N GLY A 331 17.40 -7.00 18.12
CA GLY A 331 17.94 -7.73 19.24
C GLY A 331 17.08 -8.94 19.62
N TRP A 332 15.77 -8.74 19.71
CA TRP A 332 14.83 -9.82 20.02
C TRP A 332 14.80 -10.91 18.91
N CYS A 333 14.78 -10.49 17.65
CA CYS A 333 14.82 -11.43 16.53
C CYS A 333 16.11 -12.26 16.53
N GLN A 334 17.26 -11.60 16.78
CA GLN A 334 18.55 -12.30 16.87
C GLN A 334 18.58 -13.30 18.02
N GLU A 335 18.09 -12.90 19.20
CA GLU A 335 18.05 -13.78 20.38
C GLU A 335 17.14 -14.99 20.17
N LYS A 336 16.00 -14.80 19.51
CA LYS A 336 14.98 -15.85 19.34
C LYS A 336 15.10 -16.63 18.02
N GLY A 337 16.07 -16.27 17.16
CA GLY A 337 16.32 -16.96 15.88
C GLY A 337 15.29 -16.62 14.78
N PHE A 338 14.66 -15.43 14.83
CA PHE A 338 13.73 -14.97 13.80
C PHE A 338 14.40 -14.00 12.82
N ASN A 339 13.84 -13.90 11.62
CA ASN A 339 14.27 -12.89 10.66
C ASN A 339 13.54 -11.56 10.91
N MET A 340 14.29 -10.48 11.03
CA MET A 340 13.76 -9.13 10.87
C MET A 340 13.84 -8.72 9.40
N VAL A 341 12.93 -7.89 8.90
CA VAL A 341 13.05 -7.27 7.57
C VAL A 341 14.43 -6.63 7.41
N PRO A 342 15.10 -6.79 6.26
CA PRO A 342 16.46 -6.30 6.07
C PRO A 342 16.61 -4.82 6.39
N PHE A 343 17.59 -4.52 7.21
CA PHE A 343 18.02 -3.16 7.52
C PHE A 343 18.75 -2.55 6.32
N VAL A 344 18.47 -1.29 6.03
CA VAL A 344 19.10 -0.54 4.93
C VAL A 344 19.97 0.59 5.48
N ASP A 345 19.41 1.47 6.30
CA ASP A 345 20.11 2.64 6.84
C ASP A 345 19.47 3.14 8.13
N GLN A 346 20.24 3.85 8.95
CA GLN A 346 19.76 4.60 10.10
C GLN A 346 20.48 5.94 10.19
N PHE A 347 19.73 7.03 10.34
CA PHE A 347 20.26 8.38 10.37
C PHE A 347 19.37 9.32 11.17
N GLU A 348 19.92 10.47 11.53
CA GLU A 348 19.15 11.59 12.04
C GLU A 348 18.67 12.43 10.88
N PHE A 349 17.36 12.69 10.80
CA PHE A 349 16.76 13.49 9.75
C PHE A 349 17.23 14.93 9.81
N THR A 350 17.69 15.45 8.69
CA THR A 350 18.14 16.83 8.51
C THR A 350 17.25 17.57 7.52
N THR A 351 17.17 17.09 6.29
CA THR A 351 16.36 17.67 5.22
C THR A 351 15.61 16.59 4.42
N GLN A 352 14.59 17.01 3.68
CA GLN A 352 13.83 16.11 2.82
C GLN A 352 14.69 15.61 1.65
N GLU A 353 15.59 16.45 1.14
CA GLU A 353 16.51 16.12 0.06
C GLU A 353 17.47 15.00 0.48
N ASP A 354 18.08 15.08 1.68
CA ASP A 354 18.96 14.02 2.20
C ASP A 354 18.20 12.69 2.34
N LEU A 355 16.99 12.73 2.87
CA LEU A 355 16.14 11.53 2.97
C LEU A 355 15.87 10.89 1.61
N LEU A 356 15.48 11.69 0.61
CA LEU A 356 15.16 11.19 -0.73
C LEU A 356 16.43 10.69 -1.45
N GLU A 357 17.57 11.35 -1.28
CA GLU A 357 18.85 10.92 -1.85
C GLU A 357 19.27 9.55 -1.33
N ARG A 358 19.13 9.30 0.00
CA ARG A 358 19.42 7.99 0.61
C ARG A 358 18.56 6.88 0.01
N ILE A 359 17.27 7.14 -0.17
CA ILE A 359 16.34 6.18 -0.77
C ILE A 359 16.66 5.93 -2.23
N ASN A 360 16.89 6.99 -3.02
CA ASN A 360 17.22 6.89 -4.43
C ASN A 360 18.52 6.11 -4.65
N LYS A 361 19.54 6.37 -3.85
CA LYS A 361 20.79 5.62 -3.87
C LYS A 361 20.58 4.12 -3.61
N TYR A 362 19.70 3.78 -2.68
CA TYR A 362 19.35 2.37 -2.44
C TYR A 362 18.57 1.75 -3.60
N PHE A 363 17.84 2.54 -4.37
CA PHE A 363 17.08 2.10 -5.54
C PHE A 363 17.91 1.98 -6.83
N GLU A 364 19.16 2.49 -6.87
CA GLU A 364 20.08 2.30 -8.01
C GLU A 364 20.32 0.81 -8.33
N ASP A 365 20.44 -0.03 -7.29
CA ASP A 365 20.38 -1.48 -7.47
C ASP A 365 18.94 -1.95 -7.29
N LEU A 366 18.31 -2.41 -8.36
CA LEU A 366 16.91 -2.87 -8.33
C LEU A 366 16.75 -4.26 -7.73
N ARG A 367 17.81 -5.05 -7.64
CA ARG A 367 17.73 -6.44 -7.20
C ARG A 367 17.45 -6.56 -5.71
N ASP A 368 16.47 -7.37 -5.36
CA ASP A 368 16.14 -7.66 -3.95
C ASP A 368 17.33 -8.32 -3.25
N PRO A 369 17.74 -7.87 -2.06
CA PRO A 369 18.89 -8.42 -1.36
C PRO A 369 18.64 -9.83 -0.79
N VAL A 370 17.36 -10.20 -0.60
CA VAL A 370 16.94 -11.51 -0.08
C VAL A 370 16.68 -12.46 -1.23
N GLY A 371 17.50 -13.51 -1.32
CA GLY A 371 17.41 -14.49 -2.39
C GLY A 371 17.87 -13.99 -3.77
N LYS A 372 17.96 -12.70 -4.02
CA LYS A 372 18.45 -12.05 -5.24
C LYS A 372 17.76 -12.49 -6.54
N THR A 373 16.51 -12.91 -6.46
CA THR A 373 15.76 -13.51 -7.58
C THR A 373 14.84 -12.54 -8.30
N HIS A 374 14.53 -11.40 -7.69
CA HIS A 374 13.53 -10.46 -8.22
C HIS A 374 13.86 -8.99 -7.90
N VAL A 375 13.06 -8.08 -8.43
CA VAL A 375 13.15 -6.66 -8.15
C VAL A 375 12.63 -6.33 -6.75
N LYS A 376 13.27 -5.37 -6.05
CA LYS A 376 12.78 -4.85 -4.76
C LYS A 376 11.39 -4.24 -4.88
N GLU A 377 10.54 -4.45 -3.89
CA GLU A 377 9.30 -3.68 -3.80
C GLU A 377 9.58 -2.21 -3.47
N GLY A 378 10.45 -1.96 -2.52
CA GLY A 378 10.75 -0.61 -2.03
C GLY A 378 11.30 -0.63 -0.61
N VAL A 379 11.09 0.46 0.10
CA VAL A 379 11.53 0.65 1.49
C VAL A 379 10.41 1.15 2.37
N VAL A 380 10.58 0.98 3.69
CA VAL A 380 9.81 1.66 4.73
C VAL A 380 10.77 2.53 5.53
N VAL A 381 10.44 3.80 5.66
CA VAL A 381 11.13 4.76 6.55
C VAL A 381 10.30 4.90 7.81
N ARG A 382 10.90 4.58 8.94
CA ARG A 382 10.27 4.67 10.25
C ARG A 382 10.97 5.73 11.10
N ILE A 383 10.19 6.54 11.80
CA ILE A 383 10.69 7.49 12.80
C ILE A 383 10.68 6.80 14.16
N GLU A 384 11.85 6.57 14.74
CA GLU A 384 12.04 5.71 15.92
C GLU A 384 11.75 6.43 17.25
N ASN A 385 11.99 7.72 17.31
CA ASN A 385 11.86 8.53 18.52
C ASN A 385 10.46 9.18 18.69
N ARG A 386 9.42 8.58 18.08
CA ARG A 386 8.02 8.97 18.25
C ARG A 386 7.29 7.99 19.19
N ARG A 387 6.35 8.51 19.99
CA ARG A 387 5.54 7.68 20.91
C ARG A 387 4.60 6.72 20.17
N THR A 388 4.18 7.09 18.99
CA THR A 388 3.26 6.31 18.14
C THR A 388 4.00 5.83 16.90
N PHE A 389 3.64 4.65 16.41
CA PHE A 389 4.18 4.11 15.18
C PHE A 389 3.99 5.11 14.04
N THR A 390 5.11 5.64 13.55
CA THR A 390 5.16 6.60 12.46
C THR A 390 6.10 6.04 11.40
N ALA A 391 5.54 5.56 10.30
CA ALA A 391 6.29 4.95 9.23
C ALA A 391 5.65 5.23 7.87
N PHE A 392 6.49 5.38 6.85
CA PHE A 392 6.09 5.72 5.50
C PHE A 392 6.78 4.79 4.50
N LYS A 393 6.07 4.42 3.42
CA LYS A 393 6.59 3.53 2.39
C LYS A 393 6.95 4.30 1.13
N SER A 394 8.03 3.87 0.47
CA SER A 394 8.40 4.28 -0.87
C SER A 394 8.61 3.02 -1.71
N LYS A 395 8.00 2.94 -2.89
CA LYS A 395 8.09 1.81 -3.82
C LYS A 395 8.95 2.19 -5.01
N THR A 396 9.72 1.21 -5.54
CA THR A 396 10.44 1.40 -6.80
C THR A 396 9.48 1.62 -7.96
N TYR A 397 9.94 2.27 -9.00
CA TYR A 397 9.15 2.52 -10.21
C TYR A 397 8.71 1.21 -10.85
N GLU A 398 9.66 0.31 -11.06
CA GLU A 398 9.47 -0.99 -11.71
C GLU A 398 8.43 -1.83 -10.96
N PHE A 399 8.50 -1.84 -9.63
CA PHE A 399 7.51 -2.55 -8.83
C PHE A 399 6.12 -1.93 -8.95
N LYS A 400 5.99 -0.60 -9.00
CA LYS A 400 4.71 0.09 -9.24
C LYS A 400 4.10 -0.33 -10.60
N VAL A 401 4.95 -0.52 -11.63
CA VAL A 401 4.50 -1.03 -12.95
C VAL A 401 4.03 -2.47 -12.86
N LEU A 402 4.79 -3.35 -12.22
CA LEU A 402 4.44 -4.77 -12.05
C LEU A 402 3.14 -4.97 -11.27
N GLU A 403 2.93 -4.17 -10.23
CA GLU A 403 1.71 -4.18 -9.42
C GLU A 403 0.50 -3.58 -10.18
N GLY A 404 0.75 -2.88 -11.28
CA GLY A 404 -0.26 -2.23 -12.11
C GLY A 404 -0.76 -0.89 -11.56
N ILE A 405 -0.01 -0.29 -10.66
CA ILE A 405 -0.19 1.09 -10.19
C ILE A 405 0.18 2.05 -11.32
N ILE A 406 1.29 1.75 -12.01
CA ILE A 406 1.74 2.46 -13.20
C ILE A 406 1.41 1.59 -14.42
N LYS A 407 0.88 2.17 -15.48
CA LYS A 407 0.67 1.51 -16.75
C LYS A 407 1.65 2.10 -17.78
N GLU A 408 2.66 1.32 -18.16
CA GLU A 408 3.46 1.62 -19.35
C GLU A 408 2.70 1.16 -20.59
N ASP A 409 1.93 2.04 -21.20
CA ASP A 409 1.16 1.72 -22.41
C ASP A 409 1.78 2.44 -23.61
N ALA A 410 2.43 1.69 -24.48
CA ALA A 410 2.86 2.18 -25.79
C ALA A 410 1.68 2.52 -26.73
N GLY A 411 0.47 2.16 -26.33
CA GLY A 411 -0.78 2.37 -27.05
C GLY A 411 -1.82 3.19 -26.29
N ALA A 412 -1.41 3.93 -25.24
CA ALA A 412 -2.33 4.89 -24.64
C ALA A 412 -2.68 5.95 -25.71
N PRO A 413 -3.97 6.20 -26.01
CA PRO A 413 -4.35 7.25 -26.94
C PRO A 413 -3.71 8.56 -26.45
N ASP A 414 -3.13 9.28 -27.40
CA ASP A 414 -2.62 10.62 -27.16
C ASP A 414 -3.77 11.47 -26.60
N MET A 415 -3.52 12.29 -25.57
CA MET A 415 -4.55 13.20 -25.06
C MET A 415 -4.98 14.21 -26.15
N GLU A 416 -4.17 14.44 -27.17
CA GLU A 416 -4.55 15.21 -28.35
C GLU A 416 -5.59 14.46 -29.20
N GLU A 417 -5.48 13.10 -29.36
CA GLU A 417 -6.48 12.28 -30.07
C GLU A 417 -7.76 12.07 -29.26
N ALA A 418 -7.70 12.22 -27.94
CA ALA A 418 -8.87 12.06 -27.07
C ALA A 418 -9.70 13.37 -26.92
N GLN A 419 -9.21 14.48 -27.47
CA GLN A 419 -9.90 15.80 -27.45
C GLN A 419 -10.45 16.22 -28.82
N GLU A 420 -10.22 15.43 -29.89
CA GLU A 420 -10.93 15.53 -31.18
C GLU A 420 -12.19 14.63 -31.17
#